data_4bfcef93c7025342caa9f952a3eafa65
#
_entry.id   4bfcef93c7025342caa9f952a3eafa65
#
_cell.length_a   1.000
_cell.length_b   1.000
_cell.length_c   1.000
_cell.angle_alpha   90.00
_cell.angle_beta   90.00
_cell.angle_gamma   90.00
#
_symmetry.space_group_name_H-M   'P 1'
#
loop_
_entity.id
_entity.type
_entity.pdbx_description
1 polymer ?
#
loop_
_entity_poly.entity_id
_entity_poly.type
_entity_poly.pdbx_seq_one_letter_code
_entity_poly.pdbx_strand_id
1 'polypeptide(L)'
;ILSTAKLKVGFPTDSSNDIINFLVYSDFLNFCQQPVRIMTTFAKTDIADVDNVNIEAILPLVTPAELKNELPLSPKAIETVTKGRETVRNILDGKDKRLLMVIGPCSIHDVNAAHEYADKLLALSKEIEDSIYVVMRVYFEKPRTTVGWKGLINDPDMNDSFDINKGLRVARKLLLDLNEKGLPCATEALDPNTPQYIQDLISWSAIGARTTESQTHREMSSGLSCPVGFKNGTDGGMTVAVNAMQAVKSGHSFLGLSADGLVSIIQSKGNPYGHVVLRGGNGKPNYDATAVAQAENELAKGKVSGKIMIDSSHANSNKDPYLQPMVIQNIAEQIKHGNRSIIGMMVESHLKGGRQDLTADLSQLEYGKSITDGCIDWDTTVKAMHDLRDAIKDVLPTRELNE
;
A
#
# COMPACT_ATOMS: atom_id res chain seq x y z
N ILE A 1 -48.66 -23.79 10.91
CA ILE A 1 -48.27 -24.99 11.62
C ILE A 1 -46.87 -24.73 12.16
N LEU A 2 -46.84 -24.39 13.44
CA LEU A 2 -45.60 -24.10 14.20
C LEU A 2 -45.17 -25.39 14.90
N SER A 3 -43.98 -25.86 14.62
CA SER A 3 -43.34 -26.99 15.34
C SER A 3 -42.33 -26.39 16.34
N THR A 4 -42.63 -26.60 17.63
CA THR A 4 -41.76 -26.24 18.75
C THR A 4 -40.68 -27.30 18.95
N ALA A 5 -39.38 -26.91 18.71
CA ALA A 5 -38.26 -27.76 19.14
C ALA A 5 -37.89 -27.36 20.59
N LYS A 6 -38.02 -28.28 21.53
CA LYS A 6 -37.51 -28.18 22.91
C LYS A 6 -36.04 -28.59 22.95
N LEU A 7 -35.15 -27.65 23.19
CA LEU A 7 -33.77 -27.94 23.59
C LEU A 7 -33.74 -28.34 25.08
N LYS A 8 -33.34 -29.57 25.40
CA LYS A 8 -33.00 -29.95 26.79
C LYS A 8 -31.52 -29.67 27.03
N VAL A 9 -31.23 -28.70 27.88
CA VAL A 9 -29.91 -28.49 28.43
C VAL A 9 -29.89 -29.06 29.84
N GLY A 10 -29.08 -30.10 30.05
CA GLY A 10 -28.89 -30.68 31.39
C GLY A 10 -27.77 -29.95 32.10
N PHE A 11 -28.04 -29.45 33.32
CA PHE A 11 -27.04 -28.90 34.23
C PHE A 11 -26.75 -29.90 35.36
N PRO A 12 -25.52 -30.04 35.81
CA PRO A 12 -25.22 -30.74 37.05
C PRO A 12 -25.55 -29.84 38.26
N THR A 13 -26.23 -30.39 39.22
CA THR A 13 -26.56 -29.80 40.50
C THR A 13 -25.35 -29.83 41.41
N ASP A 14 -24.83 -28.68 41.84
CA ASP A 14 -24.35 -28.53 43.21
C ASP A 14 -24.49 -27.07 43.69
N SER A 15 -24.78 -27.00 44.98
CA SER A 15 -25.35 -25.89 45.71
C SER A 15 -24.37 -24.76 46.04
N SER A 16 -24.71 -23.53 45.71
CA SER A 16 -24.63 -22.37 46.62
C SER A 16 -25.19 -21.10 45.93
N ASN A 17 -25.98 -20.39 46.72
CA ASN A 17 -26.82 -19.24 46.37
C ASN A 17 -26.08 -18.13 45.65
N ASP A 18 -26.54 -17.79 44.44
CA ASP A 18 -26.56 -16.38 43.99
C ASP A 18 -27.73 -16.19 43.03
N ILE A 19 -28.65 -15.30 43.43
CA ILE A 19 -29.90 -14.97 42.75
C ILE A 19 -29.54 -14.03 41.58
N ILE A 20 -29.62 -14.51 40.37
CA ILE A 20 -29.58 -13.66 39.18
C ILE A 20 -31.03 -13.26 38.87
N ASN A 21 -31.39 -12.01 39.12
CA ASN A 21 -32.63 -11.39 38.68
C ASN A 21 -32.60 -11.14 37.17
N PHE A 22 -33.32 -11.96 36.39
CA PHE A 22 -33.68 -11.66 35.02
C PHE A 22 -34.91 -10.75 35.01
N LEU A 23 -34.72 -9.48 34.67
CA LEU A 23 -35.80 -8.61 34.22
C LEU A 23 -36.06 -8.83 32.74
N VAL A 24 -37.12 -9.57 32.44
CA VAL A 24 -37.66 -9.65 31.09
C VAL A 24 -38.63 -8.50 30.90
N TYR A 25 -38.25 -7.46 30.16
CA TYR A 25 -39.20 -6.49 29.64
C TYR A 25 -39.69 -6.94 28.27
N SER A 26 -40.95 -7.28 28.19
CA SER A 26 -41.70 -7.49 26.95
C SER A 26 -42.26 -6.14 26.48
N ASP A 27 -41.64 -5.53 25.50
CA ASP A 27 -42.29 -4.63 24.57
C ASP A 27 -41.78 -4.88 23.17
N PHE A 28 -42.56 -5.70 22.47
CA PHE A 28 -42.43 -5.94 21.05
C PHE A 28 -43.38 -4.99 20.31
N LEU A 29 -42.83 -4.11 19.47
CA LEU A 29 -43.19 -3.86 18.08
C LEU A 29 -42.55 -2.56 17.60
N ASN A 30 -41.76 -2.67 16.53
CA ASN A 30 -41.15 -1.60 15.74
C ASN A 30 -39.78 -1.06 16.20
N PHE A 31 -38.70 -1.80 15.96
CA PHE A 31 -37.43 -1.16 15.56
C PHE A 31 -36.63 -2.08 14.65
N CYS A 32 -36.10 -1.50 13.57
CA CYS A 32 -35.26 -2.09 12.56
C CYS A 32 -34.11 -2.94 13.13
N GLN A 33 -33.82 -4.02 12.41
CA GLN A 33 -32.71 -4.94 12.59
C GLN A 33 -31.37 -4.20 12.68
N GLN A 34 -30.90 -3.98 13.89
CA GLN A 34 -29.48 -3.82 14.17
C GLN A 34 -29.00 -5.09 14.89
N PRO A 35 -27.86 -5.69 14.50
CA PRO A 35 -27.32 -6.80 15.26
C PRO A 35 -26.96 -6.32 16.66
N VAL A 36 -27.61 -6.90 17.68
CA VAL A 36 -27.25 -6.66 19.08
C VAL A 36 -25.81 -7.14 19.29
N ARG A 37 -24.88 -6.23 19.33
CA ARG A 37 -23.51 -6.50 19.78
C ARG A 37 -23.59 -6.75 21.28
N ILE A 38 -23.53 -8.02 21.69
CA ILE A 38 -23.38 -8.38 23.09
C ILE A 38 -21.97 -7.91 23.50
N MET A 39 -21.91 -6.75 24.18
CA MET A 39 -20.71 -6.37 24.90
C MET A 39 -20.61 -7.32 26.11
N THR A 40 -19.82 -8.37 25.99
CA THR A 40 -19.37 -9.13 27.16
C THR A 40 -18.36 -8.25 27.89
N THR A 41 -18.80 -7.52 28.89
CA THR A 41 -17.95 -6.97 29.92
C THR A 41 -17.40 -8.16 30.70
N PHE A 42 -16.19 -8.57 30.36
CA PHE A 42 -15.45 -9.49 31.24
C PHE A 42 -15.22 -8.76 32.56
N ALA A 43 -15.66 -9.38 33.66
CA ALA A 43 -15.34 -8.91 34.99
C ALA A 43 -13.82 -8.72 35.07
N LYS A 44 -13.40 -7.55 35.56
CA LYS A 44 -12.01 -7.23 35.85
C LYS A 44 -11.58 -8.17 36.97
N THR A 45 -10.98 -9.30 36.63
CA THR A 45 -10.27 -10.14 37.58
C THR A 45 -8.93 -9.47 37.90
N ASP A 46 -8.37 -9.72 39.06
CA ASP A 46 -7.12 -9.14 39.61
C ASP A 46 -5.84 -9.40 38.74
N ILE A 47 -5.97 -9.50 37.43
CA ILE A 47 -4.92 -9.65 36.43
C ILE A 47 -4.45 -8.28 35.91
N ALA A 48 -5.04 -7.19 36.38
CA ALA A 48 -4.78 -5.82 35.89
C ALA A 48 -3.30 -5.39 35.95
N ASP A 49 -2.50 -6.05 36.82
CA ASP A 49 -1.08 -5.73 36.98
C ASP A 49 -0.15 -6.47 35.99
N VAL A 50 -0.69 -7.39 35.17
CA VAL A 50 0.12 -8.22 34.26
C VAL A 50 -0.37 -8.20 32.81
N ASP A 51 -1.58 -7.69 32.56
CA ASP A 51 -2.16 -7.62 31.21
C ASP A 51 -2.64 -6.21 30.89
N ASN A 52 -2.30 -5.74 29.70
CA ASN A 52 -2.66 -4.43 29.17
C ASN A 52 -2.20 -3.23 30.03
N VAL A 53 -1.17 -3.39 30.83
CA VAL A 53 -0.70 -2.35 31.78
C VAL A 53 -0.28 -1.05 31.13
N ASN A 54 0.08 -1.08 29.84
CA ASN A 54 0.47 0.08 29.03
C ASN A 54 -0.58 0.45 27.99
N ILE A 55 -1.79 -0.14 28.03
CA ILE A 55 -2.88 0.14 27.11
C ILE A 55 -3.90 1.06 27.80
N GLU A 56 -4.06 2.26 27.26
CA GLU A 56 -5.03 3.23 27.76
C GLU A 56 -6.47 2.88 27.36
N ALA A 57 -6.68 2.51 26.08
CA ALA A 57 -7.97 2.16 25.53
C ALA A 57 -7.87 1.19 24.36
N ILE A 58 -8.90 0.36 24.19
CA ILE A 58 -9.13 -0.46 23.00
C ILE A 58 -10.46 -0.03 22.40
N LEU A 59 -10.41 0.62 21.23
CA LEU A 59 -11.58 1.16 20.56
C LEU A 59 -11.96 0.30 19.35
N PRO A 60 -13.26 0.10 19.07
CA PRO A 60 -13.69 -0.65 17.91
C PRO A 60 -13.38 0.08 16.60
N LEU A 61 -12.87 -0.66 15.63
CA LEU A 61 -12.66 -0.19 14.27
C LEU A 61 -13.82 -0.67 13.38
N VAL A 62 -14.21 0.14 12.39
CA VAL A 62 -15.13 -0.31 11.33
C VAL A 62 -14.59 -1.61 10.70
N THR A 63 -15.46 -2.57 10.44
CA THR A 63 -15.03 -3.81 9.80
C THR A 63 -14.76 -3.60 8.31
N PRO A 64 -13.91 -4.43 7.67
CA PRO A 64 -13.70 -4.35 6.22
C PRO A 64 -15.01 -4.51 5.41
N ALA A 65 -15.92 -5.38 5.85
CA ALA A 65 -17.20 -5.58 5.18
C ALA A 65 -18.10 -4.34 5.30
N GLU A 66 -18.21 -3.73 6.49
CA GLU A 66 -18.97 -2.50 6.68
C GLU A 66 -18.43 -1.38 5.80
N LEU A 67 -17.12 -1.14 5.80
CA LEU A 67 -16.51 -0.09 4.99
C LEU A 67 -16.72 -0.33 3.48
N LYS A 68 -16.59 -1.57 3.02
CA LYS A 68 -16.83 -1.92 1.61
C LYS A 68 -18.30 -1.79 1.21
N ASN A 69 -19.21 -2.01 2.14
CA ASN A 69 -20.65 -1.79 1.92
C ASN A 69 -21.00 -0.30 1.91
N GLU A 70 -20.37 0.52 2.77
CA GLU A 70 -20.52 1.99 2.76
C GLU A 70 -19.96 2.60 1.45
N LEU A 71 -18.85 2.08 0.95
CA LEU A 71 -18.10 2.57 -0.21
C LEU A 71 -17.84 1.42 -1.20
N PRO A 72 -18.87 0.94 -1.91
CA PRO A 72 -18.76 -0.21 -2.80
C PRO A 72 -17.97 0.11 -4.07
N LEU A 73 -17.40 -0.94 -4.67
CA LEU A 73 -16.77 -0.86 -5.98
C LEU A 73 -17.82 -0.61 -7.08
N SER A 74 -17.54 0.35 -7.95
CA SER A 74 -18.29 0.48 -9.20
C SER A 74 -17.76 -0.46 -10.30
N PRO A 75 -18.56 -0.73 -11.33
CA PRO A 75 -18.08 -1.46 -12.50
C PRO A 75 -16.83 -0.84 -13.14
N LYS A 76 -16.74 0.49 -13.17
CA LYS A 76 -15.58 1.21 -13.73
C LYS A 76 -14.33 1.04 -12.85
N ALA A 77 -14.46 1.14 -11.54
CA ALA A 77 -13.35 0.90 -10.62
C ALA A 77 -12.84 -0.53 -10.72
N ILE A 78 -13.74 -1.54 -10.80
CA ILE A 78 -13.38 -2.94 -11.02
C ILE A 78 -12.60 -3.12 -12.31
N GLU A 79 -13.06 -2.54 -13.42
CA GLU A 79 -12.37 -2.57 -14.71
C GLU A 79 -10.95 -1.99 -14.60
N THR A 80 -10.82 -0.80 -14.00
CA THR A 80 -9.53 -0.11 -13.85
C THR A 80 -8.53 -0.94 -13.05
N VAL A 81 -8.95 -1.48 -11.89
CA VAL A 81 -8.08 -2.31 -11.05
C VAL A 81 -7.70 -3.61 -11.76
N THR A 82 -8.67 -4.29 -12.38
CA THR A 82 -8.43 -5.57 -13.05
C THR A 82 -7.45 -5.39 -14.21
N LYS A 83 -7.71 -4.41 -15.08
CA LYS A 83 -6.82 -4.06 -16.19
C LYS A 83 -5.46 -3.58 -15.70
N GLY A 84 -5.43 -2.77 -14.63
CA GLY A 84 -4.20 -2.29 -14.01
C GLY A 84 -3.30 -3.43 -13.53
N ARG A 85 -3.87 -4.38 -12.79
CA ARG A 85 -3.15 -5.59 -12.33
C ARG A 85 -2.66 -6.45 -13.47
N GLU A 86 -3.50 -6.65 -14.49
CA GLU A 86 -3.14 -7.44 -15.67
C GLU A 86 -2.00 -6.78 -16.45
N THR A 87 -2.08 -5.46 -16.69
CA THR A 87 -1.02 -4.73 -17.39
C THR A 87 0.31 -4.80 -16.64
N VAL A 88 0.30 -4.60 -15.31
CA VAL A 88 1.54 -4.71 -14.52
C VAL A 88 2.12 -6.14 -14.57
N ARG A 89 1.27 -7.18 -14.52
CA ARG A 89 1.72 -8.57 -14.70
C ARG A 89 2.32 -8.80 -16.08
N ASN A 90 1.67 -8.29 -17.13
CA ASN A 90 2.16 -8.40 -18.50
C ASN A 90 3.51 -7.69 -18.69
N ILE A 91 3.75 -6.56 -18.04
CA ILE A 91 5.07 -5.91 -18.02
C ILE A 91 6.10 -6.80 -17.33
N LEU A 92 5.77 -7.36 -16.16
CA LEU A 92 6.65 -8.28 -15.44
C LEU A 92 6.96 -9.56 -16.24
N ASP A 93 5.99 -10.06 -16.98
CA ASP A 93 6.13 -11.22 -17.86
C ASP A 93 6.85 -10.89 -19.21
N GLY A 94 7.14 -9.60 -19.48
CA GLY A 94 7.73 -9.14 -20.73
C GLY A 94 6.79 -9.19 -21.95
N LYS A 95 5.48 -9.40 -21.72
CA LYS A 95 4.42 -9.38 -22.76
C LYS A 95 4.05 -7.96 -23.18
N ASP A 96 4.00 -7.05 -22.22
CA ASP A 96 3.87 -5.62 -22.44
C ASP A 96 5.26 -4.99 -22.35
N LYS A 97 5.68 -4.29 -23.41
CA LYS A 97 7.04 -3.75 -23.52
C LYS A 97 7.21 -2.39 -22.86
N ARG A 98 6.10 -1.77 -22.41
CA ARG A 98 6.14 -0.46 -21.76
C ARG A 98 6.90 -0.52 -20.43
N LEU A 99 7.44 0.63 -20.04
CA LEU A 99 8.05 0.81 -18.73
C LEU A 99 6.96 1.13 -17.70
N LEU A 100 6.96 0.39 -16.58
CA LEU A 100 6.05 0.68 -15.45
C LEU A 100 6.51 1.95 -14.72
N MET A 101 5.62 2.92 -14.56
CA MET A 101 5.89 4.16 -13.83
C MET A 101 4.94 4.29 -12.64
N VAL A 102 5.47 4.13 -11.41
CA VAL A 102 4.76 4.41 -10.17
C VAL A 102 5.11 5.82 -9.72
N ILE A 103 4.20 6.79 -9.94
CA ILE A 103 4.48 8.21 -9.76
C ILE A 103 3.38 8.94 -8.99
N GLY A 104 3.77 9.83 -8.09
CA GLY A 104 2.86 10.66 -7.30
C GLY A 104 3.48 11.17 -6.01
N PRO A 105 2.67 11.83 -5.16
CA PRO A 105 3.15 12.39 -3.90
C PRO A 105 3.86 11.38 -3.00
N CYS A 106 4.83 11.84 -2.22
CA CYS A 106 5.48 10.99 -1.22
C CYS A 106 4.46 10.38 -0.25
N SER A 107 3.48 11.17 0.17
CA SER A 107 2.31 10.73 0.93
C SER A 107 1.11 11.62 0.58
N ILE A 108 -0.09 11.05 0.72
CA ILE A 108 -1.34 11.80 0.59
C ILE A 108 -1.68 12.39 1.96
N HIS A 109 -1.75 13.71 2.06
CA HIS A 109 -2.22 14.43 3.24
C HIS A 109 -3.38 15.38 2.91
N ASP A 110 -3.49 15.80 1.65
CA ASP A 110 -4.55 16.64 1.13
C ASP A 110 -5.26 15.92 -0.04
N VAL A 111 -6.53 15.58 0.16
CA VAL A 111 -7.35 14.86 -0.82
C VAL A 111 -7.63 15.73 -2.04
N ASN A 112 -7.82 17.04 -1.87
CA ASN A 112 -8.09 17.95 -2.99
C ASN A 112 -6.85 18.07 -3.90
N ALA A 113 -5.67 18.24 -3.30
CA ALA A 113 -4.42 18.24 -4.04
C ALA A 113 -4.16 16.91 -4.74
N ALA A 114 -4.56 15.77 -4.13
CA ALA A 114 -4.45 14.45 -4.74
C ALA A 114 -5.37 14.31 -5.96
N HIS A 115 -6.60 14.83 -5.92
CA HIS A 115 -7.52 14.86 -7.07
C HIS A 115 -6.98 15.71 -8.21
N GLU A 116 -6.50 16.93 -7.92
CA GLU A 116 -5.92 17.81 -8.94
C GLU A 116 -4.68 17.16 -9.59
N TYR A 117 -3.80 16.57 -8.77
CA TYR A 117 -2.64 15.84 -9.28
C TYR A 117 -3.06 14.67 -10.17
N ALA A 118 -4.07 13.91 -9.78
CA ALA A 118 -4.59 12.79 -10.55
C ALA A 118 -5.15 13.20 -11.90
N ASP A 119 -5.88 14.32 -11.98
CA ASP A 119 -6.43 14.83 -13.24
C ASP A 119 -5.30 15.22 -14.22
N LYS A 120 -4.28 15.90 -13.73
CA LYS A 120 -3.07 16.23 -14.49
C LYS A 120 -2.31 14.97 -14.92
N LEU A 121 -2.14 14.00 -14.00
CA LEU A 121 -1.43 12.74 -14.29
C LEU A 121 -2.17 11.88 -15.30
N LEU A 122 -3.50 11.85 -15.27
CA LEU A 122 -4.32 11.13 -16.24
C LEU A 122 -4.19 11.74 -17.65
N ALA A 123 -4.07 13.06 -17.76
CA ALA A 123 -3.81 13.72 -19.04
C ALA A 123 -2.41 13.35 -19.57
N LEU A 124 -1.37 13.51 -18.74
CA LEU A 124 0.00 13.17 -19.10
C LEU A 124 0.14 11.69 -19.46
N SER A 125 -0.53 10.79 -18.74
CA SER A 125 -0.44 9.34 -19.00
C SER A 125 -0.86 8.96 -20.41
N LYS A 126 -1.83 9.67 -21.01
CA LYS A 126 -2.27 9.45 -22.39
C LYS A 126 -1.26 9.90 -23.42
N GLU A 127 -0.46 10.92 -23.11
CA GLU A 127 0.56 11.46 -24.01
C GLU A 127 1.79 10.54 -24.11
N ILE A 128 2.01 9.70 -23.09
CA ILE A 128 3.18 8.82 -22.97
C ILE A 128 2.82 7.32 -22.98
N GLU A 129 1.56 6.96 -23.21
CA GLU A 129 1.04 5.59 -23.09
C GLU A 129 1.63 4.58 -24.06
N ASP A 130 2.24 5.06 -25.16
CA ASP A 130 2.94 4.22 -26.14
C ASP A 130 4.21 3.55 -25.56
N SER A 131 4.80 4.14 -24.54
CA SER A 131 6.09 3.72 -23.98
C SER A 131 6.06 3.51 -22.46
N ILE A 132 5.18 4.20 -21.76
CA ILE A 132 5.13 4.25 -20.30
C ILE A 132 3.73 3.92 -19.80
N TYR A 133 3.64 2.93 -18.90
CA TYR A 133 2.39 2.63 -18.20
C TYR A 133 2.40 3.26 -16.82
N VAL A 134 1.50 4.22 -16.61
CA VAL A 134 1.43 5.01 -15.38
C VAL A 134 0.51 4.36 -14.35
N VAL A 135 0.97 4.24 -13.13
CA VAL A 135 0.21 3.87 -11.93
C VAL A 135 0.41 4.97 -10.89
N MET A 136 -0.66 5.60 -10.41
CA MET A 136 -0.53 6.68 -9.44
C MET A 136 -0.09 6.17 -8.08
N ARG A 137 0.96 6.76 -7.52
CA ARG A 137 1.42 6.53 -6.17
C ARG A 137 0.48 7.22 -5.16
N VAL A 138 -0.23 6.42 -4.34
CA VAL A 138 -1.22 6.87 -3.36
C VAL A 138 -0.86 6.24 -2.01
N TYR A 139 0.09 6.84 -1.30
CA TYR A 139 0.61 6.32 -0.04
C TYR A 139 -0.09 7.01 1.12
N PHE A 140 -0.80 6.24 1.93
CA PHE A 140 -1.59 6.70 3.06
C PHE A 140 -0.92 6.50 4.41
N GLU A 141 0.10 5.64 4.47
CA GLU A 141 0.82 5.26 5.67
C GLU A 141 2.30 5.55 5.50
N LYS A 142 2.94 6.03 6.55
CA LYS A 142 4.37 6.37 6.53
C LYS A 142 5.10 5.67 7.66
N PRO A 143 6.07 4.79 7.35
CA PRO A 143 6.92 4.19 8.37
C PRO A 143 7.80 5.28 8.99
N ARG A 144 7.68 5.49 10.31
CA ARG A 144 8.48 6.48 11.03
C ARG A 144 9.55 5.77 11.85
N THR A 145 10.78 6.27 11.79
CA THR A 145 11.88 5.75 12.60
C THR A 145 11.74 6.20 14.06
N THR A 146 11.17 7.40 14.25
CA THR A 146 10.87 7.99 15.55
C THR A 146 9.39 8.43 15.58
N VAL A 147 9.06 9.51 16.25
CA VAL A 147 7.74 10.13 16.25
C VAL A 147 7.49 10.93 14.97
N GLY A 148 6.23 11.25 14.69
CA GLY A 148 5.80 12.07 13.58
C GLY A 148 4.51 11.56 12.95
N TRP A 149 3.88 12.36 12.09
CA TRP A 149 2.64 12.01 11.39
C TRP A 149 2.78 10.68 10.64
N LYS A 150 1.89 9.72 10.97
CA LYS A 150 1.96 8.33 10.47
C LYS A 150 1.22 8.12 9.16
N GLY A 151 0.56 9.16 8.63
CA GLY A 151 -0.18 9.09 7.36
C GLY A 151 -1.69 9.33 7.53
N LEU A 152 -2.36 9.49 6.39
CA LEU A 152 -3.77 9.88 6.31
C LEU A 152 -4.71 8.87 7.01
N ILE A 153 -4.42 7.56 6.94
CA ILE A 153 -5.25 6.55 7.59
C ILE A 153 -5.15 6.69 9.11
N ASN A 154 -3.95 6.91 9.64
CA ASN A 154 -3.74 6.95 11.08
C ASN A 154 -4.19 8.27 11.71
N ASP A 155 -3.99 9.40 11.02
CA ASP A 155 -4.30 10.73 11.52
C ASP A 155 -4.72 11.64 10.35
N PRO A 156 -5.99 11.52 9.89
CA PRO A 156 -6.49 12.20 8.70
C PRO A 156 -6.55 13.73 8.87
N ASP A 157 -6.71 14.21 10.09
CA ASP A 157 -6.82 15.63 10.41
C ASP A 157 -5.48 16.29 10.79
N MET A 158 -4.39 15.50 10.84
CA MET A 158 -3.04 15.97 11.16
C MET A 158 -2.96 16.73 12.51
N ASN A 159 -3.74 16.30 13.49
CA ASN A 159 -3.91 16.97 14.78
C ASN A 159 -3.79 16.02 15.98
N ASP A 160 -3.23 14.83 15.75
CA ASP A 160 -3.06 13.77 16.74
C ASP A 160 -4.38 13.24 17.34
N SER A 161 -5.51 13.44 16.62
CA SER A 161 -6.80 12.83 17.00
C SER A 161 -6.84 11.33 16.74
N PHE A 162 -6.03 10.83 15.83
CA PHE A 162 -5.93 9.44 15.43
C PHE A 162 -7.28 8.79 15.09
N ASP A 163 -8.18 9.55 14.40
CA ASP A 163 -9.46 9.03 13.92
C ASP A 163 -9.23 8.09 12.73
N ILE A 164 -8.77 6.85 13.03
CA ILE A 164 -8.48 5.83 12.03
C ILE A 164 -9.75 5.42 11.28
N ASN A 165 -10.91 5.44 11.93
CA ASN A 165 -12.21 5.17 11.29
C ASN A 165 -12.50 6.16 10.16
N LYS A 166 -12.24 7.44 10.37
CA LYS A 166 -12.32 8.49 9.36
C LYS A 166 -11.24 8.30 8.30
N GLY A 167 -10.00 8.05 8.72
CA GLY A 167 -8.86 7.87 7.82
C GLY A 167 -9.08 6.75 6.80
N LEU A 168 -9.61 5.61 7.21
CA LEU A 168 -9.94 4.49 6.32
C LEU A 168 -11.03 4.87 5.30
N ARG A 169 -12.07 5.61 5.73
CA ARG A 169 -13.12 6.09 4.82
C ARG A 169 -12.59 7.05 3.78
N VAL A 170 -11.78 8.01 4.21
CA VAL A 170 -11.18 9.01 3.32
C VAL A 170 -10.23 8.33 2.31
N ALA A 171 -9.38 7.42 2.78
CA ALA A 171 -8.45 6.70 1.91
C ALA A 171 -9.18 5.82 0.88
N ARG A 172 -10.20 5.04 1.30
CA ARG A 172 -10.98 4.21 0.40
C ARG A 172 -11.76 5.05 -0.61
N LYS A 173 -12.38 6.16 -0.16
CA LYS A 173 -13.13 7.07 -1.06
C LYS A 173 -12.23 7.66 -2.13
N LEU A 174 -11.03 8.14 -1.77
CA LEU A 174 -10.06 8.66 -2.74
C LEU A 174 -9.66 7.59 -3.76
N LEU A 175 -9.35 6.37 -3.31
CA LEU A 175 -9.01 5.27 -4.23
C LEU A 175 -10.15 4.92 -5.18
N LEU A 176 -11.41 4.94 -4.71
CA LEU A 176 -12.58 4.75 -5.57
C LEU A 176 -12.63 5.82 -6.65
N ASP A 177 -12.52 7.10 -6.27
CA ASP A 177 -12.59 8.22 -7.19
C ASP A 177 -11.49 8.18 -8.26
N LEU A 178 -10.27 7.79 -7.86
CA LEU A 178 -9.15 7.65 -8.80
C LEU A 178 -9.36 6.51 -9.79
N ASN A 179 -9.83 5.35 -9.31
CA ASN A 179 -10.14 4.22 -10.18
C ASN A 179 -11.35 4.50 -11.09
N GLU A 180 -12.36 5.27 -10.64
CA GLU A 180 -13.46 5.77 -11.48
C GLU A 180 -12.98 6.63 -12.64
N LYS A 181 -11.95 7.45 -12.42
CA LYS A 181 -11.30 8.23 -13.47
C LYS A 181 -10.52 7.35 -14.47
N GLY A 182 -10.31 6.07 -14.16
CA GLY A 182 -9.50 5.14 -14.95
C GLY A 182 -8.00 5.19 -14.63
N LEU A 183 -7.61 5.74 -13.49
CA LEU A 183 -6.22 5.84 -13.05
C LEU A 183 -5.91 4.71 -12.06
N PRO A 184 -5.10 3.70 -12.40
CA PRO A 184 -4.72 2.63 -11.48
C PRO A 184 -3.84 3.18 -10.36
N CYS A 185 -4.00 2.60 -9.16
CA CYS A 185 -3.37 3.09 -7.95
C CYS A 185 -2.35 2.12 -7.38
N ALA A 186 -1.29 2.67 -6.80
CA ALA A 186 -0.24 1.96 -6.06
C ALA A 186 -0.14 2.49 -4.63
N THR A 187 0.13 1.61 -3.66
CA THR A 187 0.36 2.00 -2.27
C THR A 187 1.50 1.21 -1.62
N GLU A 188 1.96 1.64 -0.45
CA GLU A 188 2.79 0.81 0.43
C GLU A 188 1.87 0.00 1.35
N ALA A 189 2.04 -1.31 1.38
CA ALA A 189 1.37 -2.16 2.36
C ALA A 189 2.21 -2.15 3.64
N LEU A 190 1.85 -1.29 4.59
CA LEU A 190 2.58 -1.06 5.83
C LEU A 190 1.91 -1.74 7.03
N ASP A 191 0.70 -1.33 7.41
CA ASP A 191 -0.08 -2.04 8.42
C ASP A 191 -0.63 -3.34 7.82
N PRO A 192 -0.45 -4.50 8.49
CA PRO A 192 -0.90 -5.79 7.97
C PRO A 192 -2.42 -5.92 7.78
N ASN A 193 -3.21 -5.10 8.45
CA ASN A 193 -4.68 -5.14 8.38
C ASN A 193 -5.23 -4.18 7.30
N THR A 194 -4.55 -3.09 7.01
CA THR A 194 -4.96 -2.08 6.01
C THR A 194 -5.35 -2.69 4.65
N PRO A 195 -4.65 -3.71 4.11
CA PRO A 195 -5.04 -4.33 2.85
C PRO A 195 -6.47 -4.87 2.83
N GLN A 196 -7.03 -5.34 3.95
CA GLN A 196 -8.40 -5.84 3.99
C GLN A 196 -9.44 -4.77 3.66
N TYR A 197 -9.10 -3.49 3.90
CA TYR A 197 -9.97 -2.35 3.67
C TYR A 197 -9.86 -1.76 2.26
N ILE A 198 -8.67 -1.80 1.64
CA ILE A 198 -8.38 -1.03 0.42
C ILE A 198 -7.77 -1.83 -0.73
N GLN A 199 -7.32 -3.09 -0.50
CA GLN A 199 -6.57 -3.83 -1.53
C GLN A 199 -7.36 -4.08 -2.81
N ASP A 200 -8.70 -4.19 -2.71
CA ASP A 200 -9.58 -4.34 -3.86
C ASP A 200 -9.53 -3.14 -4.84
N LEU A 201 -8.87 -2.04 -4.45
CA LEU A 201 -8.67 -0.82 -5.23
C LEU A 201 -7.20 -0.58 -5.66
N ILE A 202 -6.30 -1.52 -5.35
CA ILE A 202 -4.85 -1.36 -5.59
C ILE A 202 -4.40 -2.26 -6.75
N SER A 203 -3.62 -1.68 -7.67
CA SER A 203 -3.06 -2.37 -8.83
C SER A 203 -1.61 -2.80 -8.64
N TRP A 204 -0.85 -2.16 -7.76
CA TRP A 204 0.52 -2.48 -7.39
C TRP A 204 0.81 -2.07 -5.94
N SER A 205 1.60 -2.86 -5.22
CA SER A 205 1.99 -2.54 -3.83
C SER A 205 3.50 -2.59 -3.65
N ALA A 206 4.01 -1.71 -2.78
CA ALA A 206 5.37 -1.78 -2.27
C ALA A 206 5.42 -2.38 -0.86
N ILE A 207 6.54 -3.04 -0.55
CA ILE A 207 6.99 -3.27 0.82
C ILE A 207 8.23 -2.39 1.03
N GLY A 208 8.17 -1.55 2.05
CA GLY A 208 9.20 -0.56 2.35
C GLY A 208 10.51 -1.20 2.83
N ALA A 209 11.61 -0.46 2.75
CA ALA A 209 12.93 -0.94 3.14
C ALA A 209 13.02 -1.35 4.63
N ARG A 210 12.19 -0.74 5.51
CA ARG A 210 12.14 -1.09 6.94
C ARG A 210 11.32 -2.34 7.23
N THR A 211 10.48 -2.77 6.30
CA THR A 211 9.53 -3.88 6.48
C THR A 211 9.81 -5.07 5.58
N THR A 212 10.67 -4.95 4.57
CA THR A 212 11.05 -6.07 3.69
C THR A 212 11.68 -7.26 4.45
N GLU A 213 12.34 -7.01 5.57
CA GLU A 213 12.91 -8.06 6.43
C GLU A 213 11.86 -8.75 7.32
N SER A 214 10.72 -8.10 7.57
CA SER A 214 9.66 -8.60 8.46
C SER A 214 8.96 -9.82 7.89
N GLN A 215 8.91 -10.92 8.67
CA GLN A 215 8.15 -12.13 8.32
C GLN A 215 6.68 -11.81 8.07
N THR A 216 6.05 -11.03 8.95
CA THR A 216 4.63 -10.64 8.84
C THR A 216 4.33 -9.97 7.49
N HIS A 217 5.22 -9.07 7.04
CA HIS A 217 5.03 -8.39 5.75
C HIS A 217 5.24 -9.32 4.56
N ARG A 218 6.13 -10.31 4.65
CA ARG A 218 6.34 -11.33 3.61
C ARG A 218 5.13 -12.26 3.51
N GLU A 219 4.60 -12.70 4.65
CA GLU A 219 3.39 -13.53 4.73
C GLU A 219 2.17 -12.78 4.17
N MET A 220 1.93 -11.53 4.62
CA MET A 220 0.89 -10.65 4.07
C MET A 220 1.02 -10.52 2.55
N SER A 221 2.23 -10.25 2.05
CA SER A 221 2.49 -10.05 0.62
C SER A 221 2.16 -11.27 -0.23
N SER A 222 2.30 -12.49 0.32
CA SER A 222 1.92 -13.74 -0.35
C SER A 222 0.43 -13.85 -0.65
N GLY A 223 -0.39 -13.10 0.08
CA GLY A 223 -1.85 -13.04 -0.08
C GLY A 223 -2.35 -11.82 -0.85
N LEU A 224 -1.50 -10.83 -1.15
CA LEU A 224 -1.91 -9.65 -1.89
C LEU A 224 -2.34 -9.99 -3.32
N SER A 225 -3.42 -9.36 -3.80
CA SER A 225 -4.01 -9.65 -5.11
C SER A 225 -3.32 -8.93 -6.27
N CYS A 226 -2.33 -8.08 -5.98
CA CYS A 226 -1.55 -7.30 -6.96
C CYS A 226 -0.08 -7.70 -6.95
N PRO A 227 0.71 -7.36 -7.98
CA PRO A 227 2.17 -7.45 -7.95
C PRO A 227 2.77 -6.64 -6.81
N VAL A 228 3.88 -7.12 -6.25
CA VAL A 228 4.54 -6.52 -5.08
C VAL A 228 6.01 -6.24 -5.34
N GLY A 229 6.41 -4.98 -5.14
CA GLY A 229 7.79 -4.54 -5.18
C GLY A 229 8.42 -4.51 -3.79
N PHE A 230 9.48 -5.28 -3.56
CA PHE A 230 10.23 -5.32 -2.31
C PHE A 230 11.42 -4.37 -2.38
N LYS A 231 11.44 -3.32 -1.57
CA LYS A 231 12.60 -2.43 -1.50
C LYS A 231 13.78 -3.14 -0.86
N ASN A 232 14.99 -2.92 -1.39
CA ASN A 232 16.22 -3.35 -0.73
C ASN A 232 16.35 -2.74 0.68
N GLY A 233 17.17 -3.34 1.53
CA GLY A 233 17.37 -2.89 2.91
C GLY A 233 17.81 -1.43 3.02
N THR A 234 17.62 -0.82 4.18
CA THR A 234 18.03 0.57 4.45
C THR A 234 19.54 0.76 4.38
N ASP A 235 20.30 -0.31 4.58
CA ASP A 235 21.75 -0.40 4.40
C ASP A 235 22.21 -0.44 2.92
N GLY A 236 21.28 -0.65 1.99
CA GLY A 236 21.55 -0.86 0.57
C GLY A 236 21.67 -2.34 0.17
N GLY A 237 21.63 -3.26 1.15
CA GLY A 237 21.79 -4.71 0.93
C GLY A 237 20.60 -5.33 0.19
N MET A 238 20.88 -6.31 -0.68
CA MET A 238 19.89 -7.01 -1.49
C MET A 238 19.33 -8.26 -0.80
N THR A 239 20.03 -8.81 0.19
CA THR A 239 19.70 -10.10 0.83
C THR A 239 18.27 -10.15 1.36
N VAL A 240 17.81 -9.08 2.03
CA VAL A 240 16.46 -9.02 2.60
C VAL A 240 15.38 -9.03 1.53
N ALA A 241 15.60 -8.36 0.39
CA ALA A 241 14.67 -8.34 -0.73
C ALA A 241 14.64 -9.68 -1.47
N VAL A 242 15.80 -10.32 -1.70
CA VAL A 242 15.90 -11.65 -2.30
C VAL A 242 15.15 -12.68 -1.45
N ASN A 243 15.37 -12.68 -0.13
CA ASN A 243 14.67 -13.57 0.80
C ASN A 243 13.16 -13.31 0.80
N ALA A 244 12.73 -12.05 0.74
CA ALA A 244 11.31 -11.70 0.65
C ALA A 244 10.68 -12.21 -0.66
N MET A 245 11.39 -12.07 -1.78
CA MET A 245 10.93 -12.58 -3.08
C MET A 245 10.87 -14.12 -3.13
N GLN A 246 11.75 -14.82 -2.41
CA GLN A 246 11.63 -16.27 -2.24
C GLN A 246 10.42 -16.66 -1.40
N ALA A 247 10.25 -16.01 -0.26
CA ALA A 247 9.16 -16.29 0.67
C ALA A 247 7.77 -16.03 0.05
N VAL A 248 7.60 -14.90 -0.66
CA VAL A 248 6.30 -14.46 -1.19
C VAL A 248 5.70 -15.42 -2.23
N LYS A 249 6.54 -16.19 -2.93
CA LYS A 249 6.08 -17.17 -3.93
C LYS A 249 5.33 -18.35 -3.33
N SER A 250 5.57 -18.66 -2.07
CA SER A 250 4.96 -19.77 -1.34
C SER A 250 3.68 -19.36 -0.65
N GLY A 251 2.77 -20.33 -0.44
CA GLY A 251 1.63 -20.14 0.44
C GLY A 251 2.04 -20.14 1.91
N HIS A 252 1.37 -19.33 2.71
CA HIS A 252 1.59 -19.18 4.15
C HIS A 252 0.29 -19.28 4.92
N SER A 253 0.40 -19.65 6.21
CA SER A 253 -0.70 -19.57 7.18
C SER A 253 -0.28 -18.64 8.29
N PHE A 254 -1.03 -17.54 8.50
CA PHE A 254 -0.68 -16.48 9.44
C PHE A 254 -1.92 -15.83 10.07
N LEU A 255 -1.71 -15.10 11.15
CA LEU A 255 -2.76 -14.32 11.80
C LEU A 255 -3.11 -13.10 10.96
N GLY A 256 -4.40 -12.86 10.73
CA GLY A 256 -4.88 -11.71 10.00
C GLY A 256 -6.32 -11.38 10.34
N LEU A 257 -6.91 -10.46 9.59
CA LEU A 257 -8.26 -9.95 9.79
C LEU A 257 -9.21 -10.49 8.70
N SER A 258 -10.37 -11.03 9.12
CA SER A 258 -11.44 -11.41 8.17
C SER A 258 -12.24 -10.18 7.71
N ALA A 259 -13.11 -10.37 6.74
CA ALA A 259 -14.03 -9.34 6.28
C ALA A 259 -14.96 -8.81 7.41
N ASP A 260 -15.32 -9.67 8.36
CA ASP A 260 -16.20 -9.34 9.48
C ASP A 260 -15.45 -8.73 10.68
N GLY A 261 -14.17 -8.40 10.51
CA GLY A 261 -13.36 -7.76 11.56
C GLY A 261 -12.88 -8.73 12.65
N LEU A 262 -12.93 -10.03 12.40
CA LEU A 262 -12.45 -11.04 13.35
C LEU A 262 -11.02 -11.44 13.06
N VAL A 263 -10.22 -11.58 14.11
CA VAL A 263 -8.88 -12.19 13.99
C VAL A 263 -9.04 -13.62 13.50
N SER A 264 -8.34 -13.97 12.43
CA SER A 264 -8.54 -15.21 11.68
C SER A 264 -7.22 -15.81 11.23
N ILE A 265 -7.21 -17.10 10.94
CA ILE A 265 -6.11 -17.75 10.24
C ILE A 265 -6.27 -17.46 8.74
N ILE A 266 -5.34 -16.72 8.17
CA ILE A 266 -5.30 -16.48 6.73
C ILE A 266 -4.40 -17.52 6.09
N GLN A 267 -4.91 -18.19 5.04
CA GLN A 267 -4.14 -19.13 4.22
C GLN A 267 -3.96 -18.55 2.82
N SER A 268 -2.75 -18.13 2.49
CA SER A 268 -2.42 -17.60 1.16
C SER A 268 -2.00 -18.71 0.20
N LYS A 269 -2.06 -18.40 -1.10
CA LYS A 269 -1.61 -19.29 -2.18
C LYS A 269 -0.18 -19.03 -2.63
N GLY A 270 0.41 -17.91 -2.17
CA GLY A 270 1.63 -17.34 -2.72
C GLY A 270 1.36 -16.33 -3.84
N ASN A 271 2.29 -15.41 -4.01
CA ASN A 271 2.25 -14.36 -5.04
C ASN A 271 3.50 -14.47 -5.94
N PRO A 272 3.36 -14.91 -7.20
CA PRO A 272 4.50 -15.09 -8.10
C PRO A 272 5.07 -13.79 -8.65
N TYR A 273 4.38 -12.66 -8.47
CA TYR A 273 4.76 -11.35 -9.04
C TYR A 273 5.52 -10.45 -8.06
N GLY A 274 6.34 -11.06 -7.20
CA GLY A 274 7.31 -10.35 -6.38
C GLY A 274 8.53 -9.93 -7.21
N HIS A 275 8.96 -8.67 -7.08
CA HIS A 275 10.15 -8.13 -7.74
C HIS A 275 10.87 -7.14 -6.84
N VAL A 276 12.13 -6.81 -7.16
CA VAL A 276 12.92 -5.89 -6.34
C VAL A 276 12.70 -4.43 -6.73
N VAL A 277 12.79 -3.54 -5.74
CA VAL A 277 12.84 -2.09 -5.93
C VAL A 277 14.16 -1.57 -5.34
N LEU A 278 15.04 -1.05 -6.19
CA LEU A 278 16.29 -0.42 -5.76
C LEU A 278 16.03 1.02 -5.31
N ARG A 279 16.37 1.33 -4.05
CA ARG A 279 16.15 2.66 -3.43
C ARG A 279 17.40 3.30 -2.86
N GLY A 280 18.59 2.68 -3.13
CA GLY A 280 19.83 3.03 -2.46
C GLY A 280 19.89 2.59 -1.00
N GLY A 281 20.89 3.01 -0.26
CA GLY A 281 21.03 2.74 1.18
C GLY A 281 22.28 3.34 1.77
N ASN A 282 22.28 3.65 3.07
CA ASN A 282 23.40 4.27 3.79
C ASN A 282 24.01 5.49 3.07
N GLY A 283 23.15 6.34 2.49
CA GLY A 283 23.57 7.51 1.74
C GLY A 283 24.27 7.23 0.39
N LYS A 284 24.17 6.01 -0.10
CA LYS A 284 24.75 5.60 -1.41
C LYS A 284 23.63 5.23 -2.37
N PRO A 285 23.66 5.75 -3.62
CA PRO A 285 22.73 5.35 -4.66
C PRO A 285 23.06 3.93 -5.16
N ASN A 286 22.04 3.27 -5.79
CA ASN A 286 22.19 1.96 -6.41
C ASN A 286 21.42 1.85 -7.75
N TYR A 287 21.30 2.96 -8.47
CA TYR A 287 20.60 3.04 -9.77
C TYR A 287 21.52 2.96 -10.98
N ASP A 288 22.82 3.17 -10.81
CA ASP A 288 23.77 3.14 -11.93
C ASP A 288 23.96 1.73 -12.49
N ALA A 289 24.54 1.65 -13.71
CA ALA A 289 24.68 0.38 -14.42
C ALA A 289 25.49 -0.67 -13.64
N THR A 290 26.47 -0.25 -12.84
CA THR A 290 27.28 -1.17 -12.02
C THR A 290 26.44 -1.74 -10.89
N ALA A 291 25.69 -0.89 -10.18
CA ALA A 291 24.82 -1.32 -9.08
C ALA A 291 23.66 -2.20 -9.59
N VAL A 292 23.09 -1.88 -10.75
CA VAL A 292 22.05 -2.70 -11.40
C VAL A 292 22.61 -4.08 -11.77
N ALA A 293 23.80 -4.16 -12.37
CA ALA A 293 24.46 -5.44 -12.69
C ALA A 293 24.78 -6.27 -11.43
N GLN A 294 25.15 -5.63 -10.32
CA GLN A 294 25.31 -6.31 -9.03
C GLN A 294 23.99 -6.87 -8.52
N ALA A 295 22.90 -6.08 -8.60
CA ALA A 295 21.56 -6.53 -8.22
C ALA A 295 21.10 -7.71 -9.08
N GLU A 296 21.31 -7.68 -10.39
CA GLU A 296 21.03 -8.80 -11.31
C GLU A 296 21.75 -10.09 -10.88
N ASN A 297 23.03 -9.98 -10.51
CA ASN A 297 23.79 -11.13 -10.01
C ASN A 297 23.24 -11.69 -8.69
N GLU A 298 22.83 -10.82 -7.74
CA GLU A 298 22.25 -11.27 -6.46
C GLU A 298 20.87 -11.93 -6.67
N LEU A 299 20.05 -11.39 -7.57
CA LEU A 299 18.76 -11.99 -7.94
C LEU A 299 18.96 -13.37 -8.60
N ALA A 300 19.92 -13.49 -9.51
CA ALA A 300 20.25 -14.76 -10.17
C ALA A 300 20.76 -15.82 -9.16
N LYS A 301 21.67 -15.46 -8.26
CA LYS A 301 22.13 -16.33 -7.15
C LYS A 301 20.96 -16.78 -6.27
N GLY A 302 20.03 -15.87 -5.98
CA GLY A 302 18.81 -16.16 -5.21
C GLY A 302 17.77 -16.97 -5.97
N LYS A 303 17.94 -17.23 -7.27
CA LYS A 303 16.98 -17.93 -8.14
C LYS A 303 15.57 -17.28 -8.10
N VAL A 304 15.55 -15.96 -8.06
CA VAL A 304 14.33 -15.15 -8.07
C VAL A 304 14.25 -14.37 -9.38
N SER A 305 13.08 -13.72 -9.61
CA SER A 305 12.88 -12.91 -10.82
C SER A 305 13.96 -11.83 -10.98
N GLY A 306 14.54 -11.73 -12.16
CA GLY A 306 15.51 -10.70 -12.53
C GLY A 306 14.90 -9.33 -12.83
N LYS A 307 13.63 -9.09 -12.49
CA LYS A 307 12.92 -7.84 -12.76
C LYS A 307 13.23 -6.79 -11.70
N ILE A 308 13.69 -5.64 -12.14
CA ILE A 308 14.15 -4.54 -11.27
C ILE A 308 13.29 -3.30 -11.52
N MET A 309 12.70 -2.75 -10.48
CA MET A 309 12.20 -1.37 -10.45
C MET A 309 13.24 -0.48 -9.77
N ILE A 310 13.38 0.77 -10.21
CA ILE A 310 14.28 1.73 -9.58
C ILE A 310 13.48 2.89 -9.01
N ASP A 311 13.59 3.09 -7.71
CA ASP A 311 13.07 4.26 -7.01
C ASP A 311 14.05 5.41 -7.20
N SER A 312 13.65 6.45 -7.92
CA SER A 312 14.49 7.61 -8.23
C SER A 312 14.68 8.57 -7.05
N SER A 313 13.88 8.42 -5.99
CA SER A 313 13.98 9.21 -4.77
C SER A 313 14.86 8.56 -3.69
N HIS A 314 14.67 8.90 -2.43
CA HIS A 314 15.37 8.33 -1.28
C HIS A 314 16.90 8.47 -1.38
N ALA A 315 17.67 7.38 -1.15
CA ALA A 315 19.13 7.46 -1.25
C ALA A 315 19.64 7.54 -2.70
N ASN A 316 18.83 7.18 -3.68
CA ASN A 316 19.18 7.33 -5.10
C ASN A 316 19.28 8.79 -5.55
N SER A 317 18.54 9.68 -4.92
CA SER A 317 18.65 11.14 -5.12
C SER A 317 19.25 11.87 -3.90
N ASN A 318 19.86 11.14 -2.96
CA ASN A 318 20.36 11.72 -1.69
C ASN A 318 19.28 12.51 -0.93
N LYS A 319 17.99 12.13 -1.10
CA LYS A 319 16.79 12.83 -0.59
C LYS A 319 16.60 14.26 -1.13
N ASP A 320 17.35 14.64 -2.15
CA ASP A 320 17.11 15.86 -2.90
C ASP A 320 16.17 15.54 -4.08
N PRO A 321 14.91 16.03 -4.07
CA PRO A 321 13.97 15.73 -5.14
C PRO A 321 14.45 16.22 -6.51
N TYR A 322 15.22 17.30 -6.57
CA TYR A 322 15.71 17.87 -7.82
C TYR A 322 16.77 17.02 -8.53
N LEU A 323 17.31 16.00 -7.86
CA LEU A 323 18.20 15.00 -8.47
C LEU A 323 17.44 13.81 -9.11
N GLN A 324 16.13 13.66 -8.87
CA GLN A 324 15.36 12.58 -9.48
C GLN A 324 15.41 12.60 -11.03
N PRO A 325 15.30 13.76 -11.73
CA PRO A 325 15.41 13.80 -13.19
C PRO A 325 16.72 13.23 -13.72
N MET A 326 17.84 13.44 -13.02
CA MET A 326 19.15 12.89 -13.39
C MET A 326 19.16 11.36 -13.24
N VAL A 327 18.53 10.81 -12.18
CA VAL A 327 18.38 9.38 -12.01
C VAL A 327 17.53 8.78 -13.14
N ILE A 328 16.41 9.43 -13.50
CA ILE A 328 15.52 9.03 -14.59
C ILE A 328 16.28 8.98 -15.92
N GLN A 329 17.07 10.03 -16.20
CA GLN A 329 17.90 10.09 -17.42
C GLN A 329 18.94 8.97 -17.46
N ASN A 330 19.60 8.67 -16.35
CA ASN A 330 20.57 7.57 -16.28
C ASN A 330 19.91 6.21 -16.60
N ILE A 331 18.71 5.98 -16.05
CA ILE A 331 17.95 4.75 -16.32
C ILE A 331 17.55 4.67 -17.81
N ALA A 332 17.10 5.77 -18.39
CA ALA A 332 16.79 5.84 -19.82
C ALA A 332 18.00 5.43 -20.67
N GLU A 333 19.20 5.93 -20.35
CA GLU A 333 20.42 5.57 -21.05
C GLU A 333 20.78 4.09 -20.88
N GLN A 334 20.59 3.50 -19.68
CA GLN A 334 20.79 2.06 -19.49
C GLN A 334 19.85 1.22 -20.36
N ILE A 335 18.58 1.61 -20.47
CA ILE A 335 17.60 0.94 -21.33
C ILE A 335 18.01 1.04 -22.79
N LYS A 336 18.41 2.22 -23.26
CA LYS A 336 18.94 2.44 -24.63
C LYS A 336 20.14 1.58 -24.95
N HIS A 337 21.03 1.37 -23.98
CA HIS A 337 22.22 0.53 -24.12
C HIS A 337 21.97 -0.96 -23.87
N GLY A 338 20.70 -1.38 -23.84
CA GLY A 338 20.32 -2.79 -23.86
C GLY A 338 20.14 -3.44 -22.49
N ASN A 339 20.00 -2.68 -21.40
CA ASN A 339 19.62 -3.29 -20.12
C ASN A 339 18.28 -4.04 -20.26
N ARG A 340 18.21 -5.26 -19.73
CA ARG A 340 17.08 -6.20 -19.89
C ARG A 340 16.36 -6.52 -18.57
N SER A 341 16.76 -5.91 -17.47
CA SER A 341 16.20 -6.17 -16.13
C SER A 341 15.29 -5.06 -15.61
N ILE A 342 15.53 -3.80 -15.99
CA ILE A 342 14.77 -2.67 -15.52
C ILE A 342 13.36 -2.68 -16.12
N ILE A 343 12.34 -2.94 -15.30
CA ILE A 343 10.93 -3.00 -15.74
C ILE A 343 10.15 -1.75 -15.42
N GLY A 344 10.66 -0.89 -14.57
CA GLY A 344 9.93 0.28 -14.13
C GLY A 344 10.70 1.20 -13.22
N MET A 345 10.06 2.28 -12.87
CA MET A 345 10.58 3.32 -11.99
C MET A 345 9.53 3.77 -10.99
N MET A 346 10.00 4.31 -9.85
CA MET A 346 9.18 5.02 -8.89
C MET A 346 9.67 6.46 -8.77
N VAL A 347 8.75 7.43 -8.78
CA VAL A 347 9.07 8.86 -8.74
C VAL A 347 8.20 9.56 -7.70
N GLU A 348 8.81 10.34 -6.82
CA GLU A 348 8.09 11.22 -5.88
C GLU A 348 7.88 12.60 -6.51
N SER A 349 6.63 12.88 -6.87
CA SER A 349 6.17 14.05 -7.60
C SER A 349 4.92 14.64 -6.97
N HIS A 350 4.79 15.96 -6.96
CA HIS A 350 3.59 16.65 -6.48
C HIS A 350 3.30 17.89 -7.34
N LEU A 351 2.22 18.63 -7.04
CA LEU A 351 1.89 19.87 -7.73
C LEU A 351 2.99 20.92 -7.56
N LYS A 352 3.59 21.00 -6.36
CA LYS A 352 4.71 21.89 -6.03
C LYS A 352 5.92 21.08 -5.58
N GLY A 353 7.09 21.59 -5.89
CA GLY A 353 8.38 20.99 -5.56
C GLY A 353 8.81 21.15 -4.10
N GLY A 354 9.70 20.25 -3.67
CA GLY A 354 10.27 20.25 -2.33
C GLY A 354 9.39 19.64 -1.27
N ARG A 355 9.60 20.05 -0.03
CA ARG A 355 8.85 19.64 1.16
C ARG A 355 8.60 20.84 2.08
N GLN A 356 7.67 20.67 2.99
CA GLN A 356 7.40 21.56 4.11
C GLN A 356 7.25 20.76 5.39
N ASP A 357 7.44 21.40 6.52
CA ASP A 357 7.20 20.76 7.82
C ASP A 357 5.72 20.90 8.20
N LEU A 358 5.19 19.88 8.86
CA LEU A 358 3.86 19.93 9.44
C LEU A 358 3.89 20.88 10.62
N THR A 359 3.05 21.93 10.59
CA THR A 359 2.92 22.94 11.63
C THR A 359 1.63 22.73 12.42
N ALA A 360 1.57 23.25 13.65
CA ALA A 360 0.35 23.20 14.46
C ALA A 360 -0.81 24.00 13.82
N ASP A 361 -0.49 25.04 13.06
CA ASP A 361 -1.48 25.81 12.27
C ASP A 361 -1.48 25.30 10.84
N LEU A 362 -2.42 24.40 10.54
CA LEU A 362 -2.55 23.76 9.22
C LEU A 362 -2.89 24.77 8.10
N SER A 363 -3.39 25.98 8.42
CA SER A 363 -3.70 27.00 7.43
C SER A 363 -2.44 27.59 6.78
N GLN A 364 -1.27 27.38 7.38
CA GLN A 364 0.02 27.82 6.85
C GLN A 364 0.62 26.81 5.87
N LEU A 365 0.03 25.63 5.72
CA LEU A 365 0.51 24.65 4.77
C LEU A 365 0.31 25.14 3.34
N GLU A 366 1.37 25.06 2.56
CA GLU A 366 1.34 25.36 1.14
C GLU A 366 0.62 24.24 0.39
N TYR A 367 -0.48 24.58 -0.30
CA TYR A 367 -1.27 23.63 -1.09
C TYR A 367 -0.41 22.93 -2.14
N GLY A 368 -0.56 21.60 -2.24
CA GLY A 368 0.12 20.78 -3.24
C GLY A 368 1.62 20.57 -3.00
N LYS A 369 2.11 20.80 -1.78
CA LYS A 369 3.50 20.59 -1.37
C LYS A 369 3.61 19.51 -0.30
N SER A 370 4.55 18.59 -0.45
CA SER A 370 4.72 17.44 0.45
C SER A 370 5.03 17.84 1.89
N ILE A 371 4.40 17.17 2.87
CA ILE A 371 4.72 17.27 4.30
C ILE A 371 5.62 16.12 4.80
N THR A 372 6.07 15.26 3.89
CA THR A 372 6.99 14.16 4.18
C THR A 372 8.29 14.32 3.38
N ASP A 373 8.73 13.36 2.56
CA ASP A 373 9.93 13.57 1.76
C ASP A 373 9.65 14.50 0.57
N GLY A 374 10.70 15.21 0.08
CA GLY A 374 10.58 16.14 -1.01
C GLY A 374 10.17 15.50 -2.33
N CYS A 375 9.33 16.20 -3.09
CA CYS A 375 8.86 15.80 -4.42
C CYS A 375 9.40 16.76 -5.49
N ILE A 376 9.51 16.30 -6.73
CA ILE A 376 9.61 17.20 -7.88
C ILE A 376 8.26 17.87 -8.13
N ASP A 377 8.28 19.10 -8.70
CA ASP A 377 7.07 19.80 -9.09
C ASP A 377 6.45 19.21 -10.37
N TRP A 378 5.27 19.74 -10.73
CA TRP A 378 4.52 19.24 -11.87
C TRP A 378 5.23 19.49 -13.20
N ASP A 379 5.81 20.69 -13.40
CA ASP A 379 6.46 21.04 -14.66
C ASP A 379 7.72 20.19 -14.90
N THR A 380 8.51 19.99 -13.85
CA THR A 380 9.65 19.07 -13.85
C THR A 380 9.20 17.64 -14.14
N THR A 381 8.06 17.21 -13.59
CA THR A 381 7.48 15.90 -13.84
C THR A 381 7.13 15.70 -15.32
N VAL A 382 6.38 16.63 -15.91
CA VAL A 382 5.98 16.59 -17.32
C VAL A 382 7.22 16.49 -18.21
N LYS A 383 8.19 17.38 -17.99
CA LYS A 383 9.44 17.37 -18.76
C LYS A 383 10.18 16.04 -18.64
N ALA A 384 10.37 15.52 -17.42
CA ALA A 384 11.10 14.28 -17.18
C ALA A 384 10.40 13.07 -17.82
N MET A 385 9.07 13.03 -17.84
CA MET A 385 8.31 11.93 -18.44
C MET A 385 8.36 11.97 -19.98
N HIS A 386 8.28 13.14 -20.59
CA HIS A 386 8.47 13.28 -22.04
C HIS A 386 9.89 12.95 -22.47
N ASP A 387 10.91 13.48 -21.77
CA ASP A 387 12.31 13.18 -22.04
C ASP A 387 12.59 11.65 -21.95
N LEU A 388 12.05 10.99 -20.91
CA LEU A 388 12.14 9.54 -20.76
C LEU A 388 11.49 8.80 -21.91
N ARG A 389 10.20 9.11 -22.20
CA ARG A 389 9.47 8.50 -23.32
C ARG A 389 10.24 8.62 -24.63
N ASP A 390 10.68 9.83 -24.97
CA ASP A 390 11.39 10.09 -26.23
C ASP A 390 12.74 9.37 -26.31
N ALA A 391 13.40 9.16 -25.17
CA ALA A 391 14.65 8.40 -25.12
C ALA A 391 14.46 6.89 -25.35
N ILE A 392 13.33 6.29 -24.94
CA ILE A 392 13.16 4.82 -24.90
C ILE A 392 12.15 4.28 -25.92
N LYS A 393 11.27 5.12 -26.51
CA LYS A 393 10.14 4.68 -27.39
C LYS A 393 10.56 3.80 -28.54
N ASP A 394 11.72 4.07 -29.14
CA ASP A 394 12.21 3.33 -30.32
C ASP A 394 12.91 2.00 -29.94
N VAL A 395 13.33 1.88 -28.69
CA VAL A 395 14.08 0.70 -28.19
C VAL A 395 13.12 -0.34 -27.57
N LEU A 396 12.08 0.12 -26.88
CA LEU A 396 11.16 -0.75 -26.12
C LEU A 396 10.50 -1.85 -26.97
N PRO A 397 10.03 -1.61 -28.22
CA PRO A 397 9.34 -2.64 -29.00
C PRO A 397 10.19 -3.88 -29.27
N THR A 398 11.51 -3.72 -29.41
CA THR A 398 12.46 -4.81 -29.70
C THR A 398 13.17 -5.34 -28.46
N ARG A 399 12.95 -4.68 -27.31
CA ARG A 399 13.58 -5.04 -26.06
C ARG A 399 12.97 -6.32 -25.48
N GLU A 400 13.83 -7.28 -25.15
CA GLU A 400 13.43 -8.47 -24.41
C GLU A 400 13.91 -8.34 -22.97
N LEU A 401 13.07 -8.71 -22.02
CA LEU A 401 13.43 -8.72 -20.60
C LEU A 401 14.11 -10.05 -20.21
N ASN A 402 15.01 -10.01 -19.23
CA ASN A 402 15.55 -11.22 -18.63
C ASN A 402 14.41 -12.06 -18.02
N GLU A 403 14.54 -13.37 -17.97
CA GLU A 403 13.61 -14.30 -17.34
C GLU A 403 13.54 -14.14 -15.81
#